data_eec6f3c1b08d829d6cab51dfdc638842
#
_entry.id   eec6f3c1b08d829d6cab51dfdc638842
#
_cell.length_a   1.000
_cell.length_b   1.000
_cell.length_c   1.000
_cell.angle_alpha   90.00
_cell.angle_beta   90.00
_cell.angle_gamma   90.00
#
_symmetry.space_group_name_H-M   'P 1'
#
loop_
_entity.id
_entity.type
_entity.pdbx_description
1 polymer ?
#
loop_
_entity_poly.entity_id
_entity_poly.type
_entity_poly.pdbx_seq_one_letter_code
_entity_poly.pdbx_strand_id
1 'polypeptide(L)'
;MKKTRCALCYAVLAVCFALLLAVSVGTGSAALSPHEILRILLLREGAGTAAYNVLLKIRLPRVLAAAVMGGTLSVSGFLLQTFFRNPIAGPYVLGVSSGAKLAVGAVMIFGMKLWGCVPFGAVMTAAFVGAMLCASFVMIVSRKIHSMAMLLVVGMMIGNVCSAATDFFVTFAKESDIANLTSWSMGSFSAVSWGNLRICLAVIAVCLLLCLLLVKPIGAYQFGEHYAASMGVNVRRFRGALIGLSCLLAACVTALVGPISFVGIAVPYMTKKLLGTAKPMAVLPGCFLLGGVFCMACDWIARTAFSPTELAISTVTAFFGAPVVIVMALKRGGGHR
;
A
#
# COMPACT_ATOMS: atom_id res chain seq x y z
N MET A 1 29.56 14.02 -3.78
CA MET A 1 28.32 14.67 -3.33
C MET A 1 27.06 13.80 -3.44
N LYS A 2 26.65 13.21 -4.59
CA LYS A 2 25.40 12.43 -4.69
C LYS A 2 25.39 11.13 -3.84
N LYS A 3 26.51 10.40 -3.75
CA LYS A 3 26.61 9.19 -2.92
C LYS A 3 26.48 9.49 -1.41
N THR A 4 27.13 10.55 -0.95
CA THR A 4 27.09 11.00 0.46
C THR A 4 25.68 11.45 0.85
N ARG A 5 24.97 12.17 -0.03
CA ARG A 5 23.56 12.55 0.18
C ARG A 5 22.65 11.32 0.30
N CYS A 6 22.80 10.34 -0.60
CA CYS A 6 22.02 9.10 -0.50
C CYS A 6 22.27 8.36 0.81
N ALA A 7 23.53 8.20 1.21
CA ALA A 7 23.87 7.53 2.47
C ALA A 7 23.28 8.24 3.69
N LEU A 8 23.40 9.59 3.73
CA LEU A 8 22.80 10.40 4.79
C LEU A 8 21.27 10.26 4.84
N CYS A 9 20.58 10.31 3.68
CA CYS A 9 19.14 10.13 3.61
C CYS A 9 18.72 8.75 4.12
N TYR A 10 19.44 7.69 3.77
CA TYR A 10 19.16 6.35 4.28
C TYR A 10 19.38 6.24 5.79
N ALA A 11 20.46 6.85 6.32
CA ALA A 11 20.71 6.88 7.75
C ALA A 11 19.58 7.59 8.51
N VAL A 12 19.15 8.76 8.02
CA VAL A 12 18.02 9.51 8.60
C VAL A 12 16.72 8.69 8.52
N LEU A 13 16.42 8.06 7.37
CA LEU A 13 15.23 7.22 7.23
C LEU A 13 15.27 6.01 8.16
N ALA A 14 16.41 5.37 8.33
CA ALA A 14 16.57 4.24 9.25
C ALA A 14 16.35 4.68 10.71
N VAL A 15 16.91 5.82 11.12
CA VAL A 15 16.68 6.40 12.45
C VAL A 15 15.20 6.76 12.64
N CYS A 16 14.58 7.45 11.69
CA CYS A 16 13.14 7.76 11.75
C CYS A 16 12.28 6.49 11.83
N PHE A 17 12.63 5.46 11.07
CA PHE A 17 11.93 4.16 11.10
C PHE A 17 12.03 3.52 12.49
N ALA A 18 13.22 3.44 13.05
CA ALA A 18 13.44 2.88 14.39
C ALA A 18 12.72 3.68 15.48
N LEU A 19 12.80 5.01 15.43
CA LEU A 19 12.11 5.89 16.38
C LEU A 19 10.60 5.74 16.30
N LEU A 20 10.00 5.78 15.10
CA LEU A 20 8.57 5.60 14.92
C LEU A 20 8.10 4.20 15.33
N LEU A 21 8.90 3.17 15.07
CA LEU A 21 8.62 1.82 15.54
C LEU A 21 8.57 1.79 17.07
N ALA A 22 9.58 2.35 17.74
CA ALA A 22 9.63 2.41 19.20
C ALA A 22 8.46 3.22 19.79
N VAL A 23 8.20 4.40 19.25
CA VAL A 23 7.08 5.27 19.68
C VAL A 23 5.75 4.57 19.43
N SER A 24 5.55 3.98 18.26
CA SER A 24 4.28 3.31 17.91
C SER A 24 4.01 2.07 18.75
N VAL A 25 5.02 1.34 19.17
CA VAL A 25 4.89 0.20 20.09
C VAL A 25 4.65 0.70 21.53
N GLY A 26 5.31 1.79 21.92
CA GLY A 26 5.20 2.39 23.25
C GLY A 26 3.87 3.06 23.54
N THR A 27 3.26 3.70 22.53
CA THR A 27 2.03 4.45 22.67
C THR A 27 0.78 3.63 22.34
N GLY A 28 -0.31 3.85 23.08
CA GLY A 28 -1.61 3.21 22.83
C GLY A 28 -2.54 3.39 24.03
N SER A 29 -3.79 2.95 23.89
CA SER A 29 -4.85 3.11 24.91
C SER A 29 -4.51 2.48 26.27
N ALA A 30 -3.76 1.38 26.29
CA ALA A 30 -3.22 0.79 27.52
C ALA A 30 -1.85 1.39 27.82
N ALA A 31 -1.72 2.06 28.96
CA ALA A 31 -0.43 2.61 29.41
C ALA A 31 0.49 1.45 29.82
N LEU A 32 1.60 1.28 29.08
CA LEU A 32 2.68 0.34 29.40
C LEU A 32 3.95 1.13 29.67
N SER A 33 4.64 0.80 30.77
CA SER A 33 5.90 1.47 31.05
C SER A 33 7.00 1.03 30.05
N PRO A 34 7.95 1.89 29.69
CA PRO A 34 9.06 1.50 28.82
C PRO A 34 9.84 0.30 29.32
N HIS A 35 9.96 0.16 30.65
CA HIS A 35 10.63 -0.96 31.30
C HIS A 35 9.86 -2.29 31.10
N GLU A 36 8.54 -2.28 31.22
CA GLU A 36 7.69 -3.45 30.93
C GLU A 36 7.79 -3.88 29.47
N ILE A 37 7.76 -2.90 28.55
CA ILE A 37 7.91 -3.17 27.11
C ILE A 37 9.23 -3.88 26.82
N LEU A 38 10.33 -3.39 27.38
CA LEU A 38 11.66 -4.02 27.23
C LEU A 38 11.70 -5.43 27.82
N ARG A 39 11.15 -5.64 29.03
CA ARG A 39 11.10 -6.96 29.66
C ARG A 39 10.29 -7.96 28.82
N ILE A 40 9.12 -7.56 28.31
CA ILE A 40 8.28 -8.42 27.46
C ILE A 40 8.99 -8.74 26.13
N LEU A 41 9.61 -7.76 25.47
CA LEU A 41 10.25 -7.96 24.16
C LEU A 41 11.54 -8.77 24.25
N LEU A 42 12.39 -8.51 25.25
CA LEU A 42 13.71 -9.15 25.38
C LEU A 42 13.65 -10.45 26.17
N LEU A 43 12.97 -10.45 27.30
CA LEU A 43 12.95 -11.58 28.23
C LEU A 43 11.70 -12.46 28.10
N ARG A 44 10.70 -12.05 27.31
CA ARG A 44 9.38 -12.71 27.17
C ARG A 44 8.67 -12.95 28.50
N GLU A 45 8.97 -12.12 29.50
CA GLU A 45 8.33 -12.17 30.81
C GLU A 45 6.87 -11.74 30.76
N GLY A 46 6.08 -12.24 31.70
CA GLY A 46 4.66 -11.90 31.80
C GLY A 46 3.75 -12.62 30.81
N ALA A 47 4.16 -13.80 30.32
CA ALA A 47 3.30 -14.63 29.46
C ALA A 47 1.93 -14.86 30.10
N GLY A 48 0.84 -14.50 29.37
CA GLY A 48 -0.55 -14.60 29.87
C GLY A 48 -1.09 -13.30 30.51
N THR A 49 -0.25 -12.31 30.80
CA THR A 49 -0.73 -10.99 31.29
C THR A 49 -1.41 -10.19 30.18
N ALA A 50 -2.32 -9.27 30.58
CA ALA A 50 -2.96 -8.34 29.63
C ALA A 50 -1.91 -7.50 28.86
N ALA A 51 -0.86 -7.03 29.54
CA ALA A 51 0.24 -6.28 28.96
C ALA A 51 0.95 -7.06 27.84
N TYR A 52 1.30 -8.30 28.10
CA TYR A 52 1.92 -9.21 27.11
C TYR A 52 1.05 -9.41 25.87
N ASN A 53 -0.25 -9.69 26.08
CA ASN A 53 -1.18 -9.91 24.97
C ASN A 53 -1.39 -8.66 24.15
N VAL A 54 -1.57 -7.49 24.79
CA VAL A 54 -1.71 -6.19 24.10
C VAL A 54 -0.46 -5.88 23.28
N LEU A 55 0.73 -6.04 23.85
CA LEU A 55 1.97 -5.70 23.18
C LEU A 55 2.25 -6.63 22.00
N LEU A 56 2.22 -7.95 22.22
CA LEU A 56 2.67 -8.92 21.20
C LEU A 56 1.57 -9.35 20.23
N LYS A 57 0.28 -9.35 20.64
CA LYS A 57 -0.80 -9.83 19.76
C LYS A 57 -1.55 -8.70 19.07
N ILE A 58 -1.49 -7.47 19.59
CA ILE A 58 -2.22 -6.33 19.03
C ILE A 58 -1.26 -5.27 18.47
N ARG A 59 -0.39 -4.69 19.32
CA ARG A 59 0.46 -3.56 18.90
C ARG A 59 1.52 -3.95 17.90
N LEU A 60 2.26 -5.00 18.18
CA LEU A 60 3.40 -5.40 17.34
C LEU A 60 2.98 -5.79 15.92
N PRO A 61 1.94 -6.66 15.70
CA PRO A 61 1.47 -6.96 14.35
C PRO A 61 0.94 -5.70 13.62
N ARG A 62 0.22 -4.81 14.32
CA ARG A 62 -0.29 -3.55 13.77
C ARG A 62 0.83 -2.66 13.24
N VAL A 63 1.84 -2.38 14.07
CA VAL A 63 2.97 -1.50 13.71
C VAL A 63 3.81 -2.11 12.59
N LEU A 64 4.08 -3.42 12.63
CA LEU A 64 4.77 -4.11 11.54
C LEU A 64 3.96 -4.11 10.25
N ALA A 65 2.63 -4.27 10.33
CA ALA A 65 1.77 -4.14 9.17
C ALA A 65 1.84 -2.72 8.58
N ALA A 66 1.75 -1.67 9.39
CA ALA A 66 1.87 -0.29 8.92
C ALA A 66 3.20 -0.05 8.21
N ALA A 67 4.31 -0.53 8.78
CA ALA A 67 5.65 -0.42 8.20
C ALA A 67 5.75 -1.14 6.84
N VAL A 68 5.36 -2.41 6.80
CA VAL A 68 5.52 -3.23 5.58
C VAL A 68 4.50 -2.87 4.51
N MET A 69 3.23 -2.67 4.87
CA MET A 69 2.18 -2.34 3.88
C MET A 69 2.42 -0.96 3.27
N GLY A 70 2.87 0.03 4.07
CA GLY A 70 3.25 1.35 3.57
C GLY A 70 4.41 1.28 2.58
N GLY A 71 5.47 0.55 2.93
CA GLY A 71 6.61 0.28 2.06
C GLY A 71 6.20 -0.42 0.76
N THR A 72 5.39 -1.46 0.88
CA THR A 72 4.88 -2.26 -0.24
C THR A 72 4.06 -1.41 -1.21
N LEU A 73 3.14 -0.60 -0.69
CA LEU A 73 2.29 0.27 -1.52
C LEU A 73 3.11 1.36 -2.23
N SER A 74 4.14 1.88 -1.58
CA SER A 74 5.08 2.82 -2.19
C SER A 74 5.88 2.18 -3.32
N VAL A 75 6.38 0.96 -3.15
CA VAL A 75 7.07 0.20 -4.22
C VAL A 75 6.11 -0.08 -5.38
N SER A 76 4.89 -0.54 -5.10
CA SER A 76 3.84 -0.73 -6.11
C SER A 76 3.62 0.55 -6.93
N GLY A 77 3.50 1.69 -6.27
CA GLY A 77 3.37 2.99 -6.91
C GLY A 77 4.58 3.35 -7.77
N PHE A 78 5.81 3.10 -7.30
CA PHE A 78 7.02 3.32 -8.07
C PHE A 78 7.06 2.51 -9.39
N LEU A 79 6.63 1.24 -9.34
CA LEU A 79 6.54 0.38 -10.52
C LEU A 79 5.56 0.95 -11.55
N LEU A 80 4.36 1.39 -11.12
CA LEU A 80 3.37 1.97 -12.02
C LEU A 80 3.76 3.35 -12.54
N GLN A 81 4.36 4.20 -11.72
CA GLN A 81 4.92 5.46 -12.18
C GLN A 81 5.99 5.25 -13.26
N THR A 82 6.77 4.18 -13.13
CA THR A 82 7.76 3.80 -14.15
C THR A 82 7.08 3.31 -15.42
N PHE A 83 6.08 2.43 -15.28
CA PHE A 83 5.32 1.88 -16.41
C PHE A 83 4.61 2.98 -17.20
N PHE A 84 3.84 3.84 -16.54
CA PHE A 84 3.10 4.93 -17.18
C PHE A 84 3.96 6.15 -17.53
N ARG A 85 5.21 6.18 -17.07
CA ARG A 85 6.08 7.36 -17.14
C ARG A 85 5.39 8.62 -16.60
N ASN A 86 4.51 8.41 -15.66
CA ASN A 86 3.70 9.44 -15.05
C ASN A 86 3.79 9.35 -13.52
N PRO A 87 4.29 10.39 -12.82
CA PRO A 87 4.43 10.36 -11.37
C PRO A 87 3.12 10.40 -10.61
N ILE A 88 1.99 10.70 -11.28
CA ILE A 88 0.65 10.69 -10.68
C ILE A 88 0.02 9.30 -10.78
N ALA A 89 0.60 8.37 -11.53
CA ALA A 89 0.08 7.02 -11.62
C ALA A 89 0.22 6.29 -10.27
N GLY A 90 -0.87 5.72 -9.79
CA GLY A 90 -0.93 4.92 -8.58
C GLY A 90 -1.63 3.59 -8.82
N PRO A 91 -1.44 2.58 -7.95
CA PRO A 91 -1.98 1.25 -8.16
C PRO A 91 -3.51 1.20 -8.20
N TYR A 92 -4.17 2.11 -7.53
CA TYR A 92 -5.64 2.15 -7.46
C TYR A 92 -6.31 2.77 -8.70
N VAL A 93 -5.56 3.51 -9.51
CA VAL A 93 -6.08 4.03 -10.80
C VAL A 93 -6.45 2.90 -11.77
N LEU A 94 -5.88 1.70 -11.59
CA LEU A 94 -6.20 0.51 -12.39
C LEU A 94 -7.44 -0.26 -11.90
N GLY A 95 -8.26 0.32 -11.01
CA GLY A 95 -9.48 -0.31 -10.51
C GLY A 95 -9.24 -1.40 -9.45
N VAL A 96 -8.00 -1.60 -9.00
CA VAL A 96 -7.64 -2.66 -8.01
C VAL A 96 -8.43 -2.51 -6.71
N SER A 97 -8.55 -1.28 -6.18
CA SER A 97 -9.33 -1.04 -4.94
C SER A 97 -10.84 -1.17 -5.15
N SER A 98 -11.37 -0.74 -6.30
CA SER A 98 -12.80 -0.86 -6.61
C SER A 98 -13.21 -2.32 -6.80
N GLY A 99 -12.37 -3.13 -7.47
CA GLY A 99 -12.59 -4.56 -7.61
C GLY A 99 -12.53 -5.30 -6.27
N ALA A 100 -11.59 -4.92 -5.40
CA ALA A 100 -11.54 -5.43 -4.04
C ALA A 100 -12.81 -5.09 -3.26
N LYS A 101 -13.26 -3.81 -3.31
CA LYS A 101 -14.47 -3.34 -2.63
C LYS A 101 -15.73 -4.07 -3.12
N LEU A 102 -15.85 -4.30 -4.43
CA LEU A 102 -16.97 -5.05 -5.02
C LEU A 102 -17.01 -6.48 -4.47
N ALA A 103 -15.88 -7.19 -4.48
CA ALA A 103 -15.82 -8.57 -4.01
C ALA A 103 -16.08 -8.67 -2.49
N VAL A 104 -15.54 -7.74 -1.71
CA VAL A 104 -15.80 -7.66 -0.26
C VAL A 104 -17.25 -7.33 0.02
N GLY A 105 -17.85 -6.37 -0.71
CA GLY A 105 -19.26 -6.05 -0.60
C GLY A 105 -20.16 -7.26 -0.89
N ALA A 106 -19.85 -8.01 -1.94
CA ALA A 106 -20.57 -9.24 -2.25
C ALA A 106 -20.48 -10.26 -1.10
N VAL A 107 -19.27 -10.49 -0.55
CA VAL A 107 -19.08 -11.44 0.56
C VAL A 107 -19.71 -10.95 1.86
N MET A 108 -19.64 -9.68 2.20
CA MET A 108 -20.27 -9.14 3.41
C MET A 108 -21.79 -9.19 3.33
N ILE A 109 -22.39 -8.79 2.19
CA ILE A 109 -23.85 -8.70 2.04
C ILE A 109 -24.48 -10.08 1.85
N PHE A 110 -23.93 -10.90 0.96
CA PHE A 110 -24.51 -12.23 0.67
C PHE A 110 -23.99 -13.31 1.62
N GLY A 111 -22.74 -13.23 2.08
CA GLY A 111 -22.15 -14.18 3.00
C GLY A 111 -22.83 -14.17 4.36
N MET A 112 -23.23 -13.00 4.88
CA MET A 112 -24.02 -12.91 6.12
C MET A 112 -25.37 -13.60 6.00
N LYS A 113 -26.01 -13.55 4.82
CA LYS A 113 -27.28 -14.26 4.58
C LYS A 113 -27.11 -15.78 4.52
N LEU A 114 -25.99 -16.26 3.98
CA LEU A 114 -25.72 -17.67 3.74
C LEU A 114 -25.09 -18.39 4.94
N TRP A 115 -24.17 -17.73 5.65
CA TRP A 115 -23.33 -18.35 6.69
C TRP A 115 -23.56 -17.80 8.09
N GLY A 116 -24.37 -16.76 8.24
CA GLY A 116 -24.64 -16.11 9.53
C GLY A 116 -23.47 -15.32 10.13
N CYS A 117 -22.25 -15.54 9.66
CA CYS A 117 -21.06 -14.75 10.02
C CYS A 117 -20.07 -14.75 8.85
N VAL A 118 -19.30 -13.67 8.73
CA VAL A 118 -18.27 -13.55 7.70
C VAL A 118 -16.91 -13.48 8.39
N PRO A 119 -16.10 -14.56 8.32
CA PRO A 119 -14.77 -14.54 8.92
C PRO A 119 -13.83 -13.58 8.17
N PHE A 120 -12.90 -12.96 8.88
CA PHE A 120 -11.93 -12.01 8.31
C PHE A 120 -11.14 -12.61 7.13
N GLY A 121 -10.80 -13.90 7.19
CA GLY A 121 -10.13 -14.62 6.11
C GLY A 121 -10.93 -14.64 4.80
N ALA A 122 -12.26 -14.73 4.87
CA ALA A 122 -13.13 -14.66 3.68
C ALA A 122 -13.14 -13.25 3.08
N VAL A 123 -13.17 -12.21 3.90
CA VAL A 123 -13.06 -10.81 3.47
C VAL A 123 -11.71 -10.57 2.79
N MET A 124 -10.62 -11.04 3.41
CA MET A 124 -9.27 -10.89 2.87
C MET A 124 -9.10 -11.60 1.53
N THR A 125 -9.59 -12.84 1.40
CA THR A 125 -9.52 -13.60 0.14
C THR A 125 -10.39 -12.96 -0.94
N ALA A 126 -11.60 -12.50 -0.60
CA ALA A 126 -12.47 -11.78 -1.53
C ALA A 126 -11.82 -10.51 -2.05
N ALA A 127 -11.25 -9.69 -1.15
CA ALA A 127 -10.54 -8.48 -1.51
C ALA A 127 -9.38 -8.76 -2.47
N PHE A 128 -8.57 -9.78 -2.17
CA PHE A 128 -7.46 -10.19 -3.01
C PHE A 128 -7.92 -10.66 -4.39
N VAL A 129 -8.91 -11.53 -4.44
CA VAL A 129 -9.46 -12.06 -5.71
C VAL A 129 -10.08 -10.93 -6.55
N GLY A 130 -10.90 -10.06 -5.96
CA GLY A 130 -11.49 -8.92 -6.65
C GLY A 130 -10.45 -7.96 -7.21
N ALA A 131 -9.41 -7.65 -6.42
CA ALA A 131 -8.28 -6.85 -6.88
C ALA A 131 -7.55 -7.50 -8.06
N MET A 132 -7.27 -8.80 -7.97
CA MET A 132 -6.54 -9.53 -9.01
C MET A 132 -7.36 -9.73 -10.28
N LEU A 133 -8.68 -9.88 -10.20
CA LEU A 133 -9.56 -9.93 -11.37
C LEU A 133 -9.52 -8.61 -12.15
N CYS A 134 -9.64 -7.46 -11.48
CA CYS A 134 -9.49 -6.16 -12.13
C CYS A 134 -8.10 -5.96 -12.73
N ALA A 135 -7.06 -6.31 -11.99
CA ALA A 135 -5.68 -6.24 -12.47
C ALA A 135 -5.45 -7.10 -13.70
N SER A 136 -5.96 -8.34 -13.69
CA SER A 136 -5.85 -9.27 -14.82
C SER A 136 -6.58 -8.75 -16.05
N PHE A 137 -7.77 -8.16 -15.89
CA PHE A 137 -8.49 -7.54 -16.99
C PHE A 137 -7.70 -6.38 -17.60
N VAL A 138 -7.19 -5.46 -16.78
CA VAL A 138 -6.33 -4.36 -17.26
C VAL A 138 -5.10 -4.90 -17.97
N MET A 139 -4.49 -5.97 -17.46
CA MET A 139 -3.31 -6.59 -18.07
C MET A 139 -3.62 -7.21 -19.43
N ILE A 140 -4.79 -7.82 -19.60
CA ILE A 140 -5.25 -8.36 -20.90
C ILE A 140 -5.47 -7.19 -21.89
N VAL A 141 -6.15 -6.15 -21.46
CA VAL A 141 -6.41 -4.95 -22.28
C VAL A 141 -5.12 -4.22 -22.66
N SER A 142 -4.14 -4.17 -21.75
CA SER A 142 -2.84 -3.54 -22.00
C SER A 142 -2.03 -4.17 -23.12
N ARG A 143 -2.35 -5.41 -23.50
CA ARG A 143 -1.73 -6.10 -24.66
C ARG A 143 -2.24 -5.55 -26.00
N LYS A 144 -3.44 -4.98 -26.02
CA LYS A 144 -4.08 -4.42 -27.23
C LYS A 144 -3.96 -2.90 -27.31
N ILE A 145 -3.89 -2.21 -26.19
CA ILE A 145 -3.80 -0.75 -26.11
C ILE A 145 -2.35 -0.33 -25.90
N HIS A 146 -1.81 0.42 -26.84
CA HIS A 146 -0.43 0.94 -26.81
C HIS A 146 -0.36 2.33 -26.13
N SER A 147 -1.45 3.10 -26.13
CA SER A 147 -1.51 4.41 -25.50
C SER A 147 -1.62 4.28 -23.97
N MET A 148 -0.65 4.84 -23.25
CA MET A 148 -0.62 4.86 -21.80
C MET A 148 -1.80 5.66 -21.20
N ALA A 149 -2.19 6.76 -21.86
CA ALA A 149 -3.34 7.55 -21.43
C ALA A 149 -4.66 6.76 -21.57
N MET A 150 -4.84 6.06 -22.69
CA MET A 150 -6.04 5.23 -22.90
C MET A 150 -6.11 4.08 -21.88
N LEU A 151 -4.98 3.48 -21.52
CA LEU A 151 -4.95 2.42 -20.52
C LEU A 151 -5.35 2.92 -19.12
N LEU A 152 -4.96 4.16 -18.76
CA LEU A 152 -5.44 4.80 -17.52
C LEU A 152 -6.96 5.03 -17.55
N VAL A 153 -7.50 5.48 -18.69
CA VAL A 153 -8.94 5.66 -18.86
C VAL A 153 -9.68 4.32 -18.70
N VAL A 154 -9.19 3.26 -19.33
CA VAL A 154 -9.77 1.90 -19.16
C VAL A 154 -9.74 1.46 -17.70
N GLY A 155 -8.64 1.66 -16.98
CA GLY A 155 -8.55 1.35 -15.55
C GLY A 155 -9.59 2.11 -14.71
N MET A 156 -9.76 3.41 -14.97
CA MET A 156 -10.78 4.23 -14.32
C MET A 156 -12.21 3.74 -14.65
N MET A 157 -12.48 3.39 -15.90
CA MET A 157 -13.81 2.89 -16.31
C MET A 157 -14.14 1.55 -15.63
N ILE A 158 -13.18 0.64 -15.53
CA ILE A 158 -13.35 -0.60 -14.75
C ILE A 158 -13.66 -0.28 -13.28
N GLY A 159 -12.94 0.67 -12.70
CA GLY A 159 -13.20 1.14 -11.35
C GLY A 159 -14.63 1.66 -11.17
N ASN A 160 -15.13 2.45 -12.12
CA ASN A 160 -16.50 2.97 -12.12
C ASN A 160 -17.55 1.85 -12.25
N VAL A 161 -17.33 0.86 -13.13
CA VAL A 161 -18.22 -0.31 -13.25
C VAL A 161 -18.27 -1.09 -11.94
N CYS A 162 -17.11 -1.35 -11.32
CA CYS A 162 -17.06 -2.03 -10.01
C CYS A 162 -17.78 -1.20 -8.92
N SER A 163 -17.63 0.13 -8.94
CA SER A 163 -18.33 1.00 -7.98
C SER A 163 -19.83 0.96 -8.18
N ALA A 164 -20.32 1.09 -9.42
CA ALA A 164 -21.74 0.98 -9.73
C ALA A 164 -22.34 -0.37 -9.33
N ALA A 165 -21.60 -1.47 -9.56
CA ALA A 165 -22.01 -2.79 -9.10
C ALA A 165 -22.04 -2.91 -7.57
N THR A 166 -21.09 -2.25 -6.87
CA THR A 166 -21.08 -2.20 -5.40
C THR A 166 -22.30 -1.41 -4.89
N ASP A 167 -22.60 -0.27 -5.48
CA ASP A 167 -23.75 0.57 -5.10
C ASP A 167 -25.07 -0.17 -5.34
N PHE A 168 -25.17 -0.96 -6.43
CA PHE A 168 -26.31 -1.85 -6.66
C PHE A 168 -26.47 -2.86 -5.51
N PHE A 169 -25.39 -3.50 -5.04
CA PHE A 169 -25.48 -4.43 -3.89
C PHE A 169 -25.85 -3.73 -2.59
N VAL A 170 -25.32 -2.52 -2.37
CA VAL A 170 -25.63 -1.70 -1.19
C VAL A 170 -27.10 -1.34 -1.12
N THR A 171 -27.80 -1.15 -2.25
CA THR A 171 -29.25 -0.85 -2.29
C THR A 171 -30.10 -1.94 -1.63
N PHE A 172 -29.65 -3.19 -1.64
CA PHE A 172 -30.35 -4.34 -1.04
C PHE A 172 -29.73 -4.82 0.28
N ALA A 173 -28.75 -4.10 0.80
CA ALA A 173 -28.01 -4.46 1.99
C ALA A 173 -28.69 -3.95 3.28
N LYS A 174 -28.37 -4.57 4.41
CA LYS A 174 -28.74 -4.05 5.72
C LYS A 174 -27.80 -2.90 6.11
N GLU A 175 -28.26 -1.98 6.94
CA GLU A 175 -27.46 -0.85 7.44
C GLU A 175 -26.13 -1.29 8.09
N SER A 176 -26.17 -2.41 8.86
CA SER A 176 -24.96 -2.97 9.47
C SER A 176 -23.91 -3.41 8.44
N ASP A 177 -24.35 -3.99 7.31
CA ASP A 177 -23.45 -4.47 6.26
C ASP A 177 -22.85 -3.30 5.50
N ILE A 178 -23.63 -2.24 5.29
CA ILE A 178 -23.18 -0.98 4.69
C ILE A 178 -22.13 -0.31 5.58
N ALA A 179 -22.39 -0.23 6.89
CA ALA A 179 -21.45 0.33 7.85
C ALA A 179 -20.12 -0.44 7.88
N ASN A 180 -20.19 -1.79 7.88
CA ASN A 180 -19.02 -2.67 7.84
C ASN A 180 -18.21 -2.48 6.54
N LEU A 181 -18.88 -2.46 5.38
CA LEU A 181 -18.23 -2.23 4.09
C LEU A 181 -17.58 -0.85 4.00
N THR A 182 -18.26 0.18 4.52
CA THR A 182 -17.74 1.54 4.56
C THR A 182 -16.51 1.62 5.45
N SER A 183 -16.58 1.07 6.66
CA SER A 183 -15.44 0.99 7.59
C SER A 183 -14.25 0.26 6.97
N TRP A 184 -14.48 -0.89 6.33
CA TRP A 184 -13.42 -1.63 5.63
C TRP A 184 -12.82 -0.80 4.49
N SER A 185 -13.63 -0.08 3.72
CA SER A 185 -13.17 0.73 2.58
C SER A 185 -12.35 1.97 2.97
N MET A 186 -12.39 2.36 4.23
CA MET A 186 -11.55 3.44 4.78
C MET A 186 -10.15 2.97 5.18
N GLY A 187 -9.94 1.65 5.25
CA GLY A 187 -8.68 1.02 5.64
C GLY A 187 -8.40 1.10 7.14
N SER A 188 -7.82 0.05 7.70
CA SER A 188 -7.43 0.00 9.10
C SER A 188 -6.35 -1.05 9.35
N PHE A 189 -5.40 -0.75 10.25
CA PHE A 189 -4.43 -1.71 10.74
C PHE A 189 -4.90 -2.44 12.02
N SER A 190 -6.06 -2.09 12.59
CA SER A 190 -6.52 -2.61 13.88
C SER A 190 -6.89 -4.10 13.84
N ALA A 191 -7.38 -4.60 12.69
CA ALA A 191 -7.80 -5.99 12.53
C ALA A 191 -6.66 -6.95 12.15
N VAL A 192 -5.41 -6.48 12.06
CA VAL A 192 -4.28 -7.31 11.62
C VAL A 192 -3.87 -8.30 12.71
N SER A 193 -3.86 -9.59 12.36
CA SER A 193 -3.34 -10.68 13.18
C SER A 193 -2.04 -11.24 12.63
N TRP A 194 -1.24 -11.92 13.47
CA TRP A 194 0.00 -12.57 13.03
C TRP A 194 -0.21 -13.60 11.91
N GLY A 195 -1.34 -14.35 11.95
CA GLY A 195 -1.64 -15.36 10.94
C GLY A 195 -1.77 -14.73 9.56
N ASN A 196 -2.61 -13.69 9.44
CA ASN A 196 -2.86 -13.00 8.18
C ASN A 196 -1.63 -12.19 7.71
N LEU A 197 -0.91 -11.56 8.66
CA LEU A 197 0.30 -10.81 8.36
C LEU A 197 1.40 -11.70 7.76
N ARG A 198 1.64 -12.89 8.32
CA ARG A 198 2.67 -13.84 7.82
C ARG A 198 2.42 -14.25 6.37
N ILE A 199 1.17 -14.52 6.00
CA ILE A 199 0.80 -14.88 4.63
C ILE A 199 1.16 -13.73 3.67
N CYS A 200 0.73 -12.51 4.00
CA CYS A 200 1.05 -11.33 3.19
C CYS A 200 2.56 -11.06 3.13
N LEU A 201 3.28 -11.20 4.26
CA LEU A 201 4.73 -11.02 4.30
C LEU A 201 5.46 -11.96 3.35
N ALA A 202 5.06 -13.25 3.30
CA ALA A 202 5.67 -14.22 2.40
C ALA A 202 5.48 -13.82 0.92
N VAL A 203 4.26 -13.45 0.52
CA VAL A 203 3.97 -13.00 -0.85
C VAL A 203 4.72 -11.71 -1.19
N ILE A 204 4.70 -10.73 -0.27
CA ILE A 204 5.38 -9.45 -0.45
C ILE A 204 6.89 -9.65 -0.59
N ALA A 205 7.51 -10.50 0.24
CA ALA A 205 8.94 -10.79 0.16
C ALA A 205 9.35 -11.34 -1.21
N VAL A 206 8.60 -12.30 -1.74
CA VAL A 206 8.82 -12.84 -3.10
C VAL A 206 8.67 -11.74 -4.15
N CYS A 207 7.62 -10.92 -4.06
CA CYS A 207 7.40 -9.83 -5.01
C CYS A 207 8.53 -8.78 -4.96
N LEU A 208 9.00 -8.42 -3.76
CA LEU A 208 10.11 -7.46 -3.60
C LEU A 208 11.43 -8.03 -4.17
N LEU A 209 11.71 -9.32 -3.97
CA LEU A 209 12.84 -9.97 -4.61
C LEU A 209 12.74 -9.91 -6.14
N LEU A 210 11.57 -10.19 -6.71
CA LEU A 210 11.35 -10.05 -8.15
C LEU A 210 11.51 -8.60 -8.62
N CYS A 211 11.07 -7.61 -7.83
CA CYS A 211 11.31 -6.20 -8.13
C CYS A 211 12.80 -5.85 -8.16
N LEU A 212 13.62 -6.43 -7.28
CA LEU A 212 15.06 -6.23 -7.27
C LEU A 212 15.72 -6.81 -8.54
N LEU A 213 15.25 -7.95 -9.05
CA LEU A 213 15.72 -8.51 -10.32
C LEU A 213 15.39 -7.59 -11.52
N LEU A 214 14.30 -6.83 -11.43
CA LEU A 214 13.89 -5.89 -12.48
C LEU A 214 14.60 -4.52 -12.42
N VAL A 215 15.47 -4.26 -11.46
CA VAL A 215 16.12 -2.95 -11.28
C VAL A 215 16.89 -2.50 -12.52
N LYS A 216 17.63 -3.40 -13.20
CA LYS A 216 18.37 -3.09 -14.44
C LYS A 216 17.43 -2.77 -15.60
N PRO A 217 16.43 -3.63 -15.94
CA PRO A 217 15.41 -3.30 -16.93
C PRO A 217 14.64 -2.01 -16.66
N ILE A 218 14.28 -1.74 -15.39
CA ILE A 218 13.63 -0.48 -14.97
C ILE A 218 14.53 0.71 -15.33
N GLY A 219 15.83 0.63 -15.05
CA GLY A 219 16.79 1.68 -15.40
C GLY A 219 16.86 1.96 -16.88
N ALA A 220 16.91 0.92 -17.72
CA ALA A 220 16.89 1.06 -19.17
C ALA A 220 15.56 1.65 -19.69
N TYR A 221 14.43 1.21 -19.13
CA TYR A 221 13.08 1.65 -19.53
C TYR A 221 12.82 3.14 -19.23
N GLN A 222 13.48 3.72 -18.22
CA GLN A 222 13.39 5.14 -17.92
C GLN A 222 13.90 6.04 -19.06
N PHE A 223 14.83 5.55 -19.88
CA PHE A 223 15.35 6.27 -21.06
C PHE A 223 14.47 6.08 -22.32
N GLY A 224 13.52 5.17 -22.29
CA GLY A 224 12.60 4.94 -23.40
C GLY A 224 12.42 3.47 -23.75
N GLU A 225 11.28 3.14 -24.37
CA GLU A 225 10.98 1.75 -24.78
C GLU A 225 11.96 1.27 -25.86
N HIS A 226 12.26 2.13 -26.85
CA HIS A 226 13.22 1.82 -27.91
C HIS A 226 14.63 1.61 -27.34
N TYR A 227 15.04 2.45 -26.39
CA TYR A 227 16.34 2.30 -25.73
C TYR A 227 16.39 1.00 -24.91
N ALA A 228 15.34 0.68 -24.15
CA ALA A 228 15.28 -0.59 -23.41
C ALA A 228 15.34 -1.79 -24.36
N ALA A 229 14.64 -1.72 -25.50
CA ALA A 229 14.66 -2.80 -26.51
C ALA A 229 16.07 -2.98 -27.12
N SER A 230 16.78 -1.90 -27.44
CA SER A 230 18.15 -1.97 -27.96
C SER A 230 19.15 -2.54 -26.93
N MET A 231 18.85 -2.42 -25.64
CA MET A 231 19.62 -3.02 -24.54
C MET A 231 19.22 -4.48 -24.26
N GLY A 232 18.40 -5.10 -25.12
CA GLY A 232 17.99 -6.50 -25.00
C GLY A 232 16.82 -6.76 -24.03
N VAL A 233 16.13 -5.71 -23.56
CA VAL A 233 14.95 -5.89 -22.72
C VAL A 233 13.74 -6.27 -23.57
N ASN A 234 13.11 -7.42 -23.28
CA ASN A 234 11.82 -7.77 -23.88
C ASN A 234 10.73 -6.87 -23.29
N VAL A 235 10.45 -5.74 -23.94
CA VAL A 235 9.53 -4.68 -23.47
C VAL A 235 8.14 -5.24 -23.16
N ARG A 236 7.61 -6.16 -23.98
CA ARG A 236 6.28 -6.73 -23.78
C ARG A 236 6.19 -7.54 -22.48
N ARG A 237 7.18 -8.42 -22.21
CA ARG A 237 7.24 -9.19 -20.96
C ARG A 237 7.50 -8.28 -19.76
N PHE A 238 8.38 -7.31 -19.92
CA PHE A 238 8.74 -6.36 -18.87
C PHE A 238 7.54 -5.48 -18.45
N ARG A 239 6.75 -4.96 -19.41
CA ARG A 239 5.51 -4.22 -19.12
C ARG A 239 4.51 -5.06 -18.33
N GLY A 240 4.31 -6.33 -18.74
CA GLY A 240 3.45 -7.27 -17.99
C GLY A 240 3.95 -7.52 -16.58
N ALA A 241 5.26 -7.68 -16.38
CA ALA A 241 5.85 -7.87 -15.06
C ALA A 241 5.68 -6.64 -14.15
N LEU A 242 5.86 -5.41 -14.67
CA LEU A 242 5.66 -4.18 -13.90
C LEU A 242 4.21 -4.03 -13.42
N ILE A 243 3.22 -4.21 -14.31
CA ILE A 243 1.81 -4.14 -13.94
C ILE A 243 1.48 -5.28 -12.96
N GLY A 244 1.85 -6.52 -13.29
CA GLY A 244 1.53 -7.70 -12.49
C GLY A 244 2.07 -7.60 -11.06
N LEU A 245 3.35 -7.26 -10.90
CA LEU A 245 3.97 -7.09 -9.57
C LEU A 245 3.36 -5.91 -8.82
N SER A 246 3.13 -4.78 -9.48
CA SER A 246 2.50 -3.63 -8.83
C SER A 246 1.09 -3.96 -8.34
N CYS A 247 0.26 -4.57 -9.17
CA CYS A 247 -1.11 -4.94 -8.79
C CYS A 247 -1.12 -6.01 -7.69
N LEU A 248 -0.21 -6.99 -7.76
CA LEU A 248 -0.10 -8.04 -6.74
C LEU A 248 0.30 -7.45 -5.38
N LEU A 249 1.29 -6.55 -5.34
CA LEU A 249 1.67 -5.83 -4.13
C LEU A 249 0.51 -5.00 -3.57
N ALA A 250 -0.20 -4.25 -4.42
CA ALA A 250 -1.36 -3.46 -4.02
C ALA A 250 -2.53 -4.33 -3.55
N ALA A 251 -2.78 -5.48 -4.19
CA ALA A 251 -3.81 -6.43 -3.79
C ALA A 251 -3.52 -7.04 -2.41
N CYS A 252 -2.26 -7.39 -2.11
CA CYS A 252 -1.86 -7.86 -0.78
C CYS A 252 -2.12 -6.81 0.30
N VAL A 253 -1.77 -5.55 0.05
CA VAL A 253 -2.04 -4.45 0.99
C VAL A 253 -3.54 -4.28 1.19
N THR A 254 -4.31 -4.16 0.10
CA THR A 254 -5.75 -3.94 0.14
C THR A 254 -6.49 -5.10 0.82
N ALA A 255 -6.05 -6.34 0.61
CA ALA A 255 -6.64 -7.52 1.23
C ALA A 255 -6.46 -7.56 2.75
N LEU A 256 -5.30 -7.12 3.26
CA LEU A 256 -5.01 -7.17 4.68
C LEU A 256 -5.57 -5.98 5.47
N VAL A 257 -5.48 -4.78 4.91
CA VAL A 257 -5.75 -3.53 5.65
C VAL A 257 -6.78 -2.63 4.97
N GLY A 258 -7.36 -3.05 3.86
CA GLY A 258 -8.21 -2.22 3.02
C GLY A 258 -7.41 -1.24 2.14
N PRO A 259 -8.09 -0.44 1.32
CA PRO A 259 -7.44 0.53 0.45
C PRO A 259 -6.86 1.70 1.26
N ILE A 260 -5.58 2.05 1.01
CA ILE A 260 -4.89 3.19 1.62
C ILE A 260 -4.53 4.19 0.53
N SER A 261 -5.07 5.41 0.61
CA SER A 261 -4.92 6.43 -0.41
C SER A 261 -3.54 7.12 -0.39
N PHE A 262 -3.13 7.69 -1.51
CA PHE A 262 -1.98 8.58 -1.71
C PHE A 262 -0.57 8.01 -1.48
N VAL A 263 -0.36 6.98 -0.68
CA VAL A 263 0.98 6.43 -0.36
C VAL A 263 1.73 6.03 -1.62
N GLY A 264 1.07 5.29 -2.53
CA GLY A 264 1.66 4.84 -3.80
C GLY A 264 1.94 5.97 -4.81
N ILE A 265 1.39 7.17 -4.60
CA ILE A 265 1.63 8.32 -5.47
C ILE A 265 2.66 9.27 -4.84
N ALA A 266 2.43 9.68 -3.61
CA ALA A 266 3.22 10.71 -2.94
C ALA A 266 4.64 10.22 -2.56
N VAL A 267 4.73 9.01 -1.97
CA VAL A 267 6.00 8.52 -1.41
C VAL A 267 7.09 8.29 -2.47
N PRO A 268 6.84 7.69 -3.64
CA PRO A 268 7.90 7.53 -4.65
C PRO A 268 8.43 8.88 -5.16
N TYR A 269 7.57 9.89 -5.27
CA TYR A 269 7.98 11.24 -5.63
C TYR A 269 8.87 11.86 -4.52
N MET A 270 8.43 11.77 -3.25
CA MET A 270 9.22 12.25 -2.12
C MET A 270 10.58 11.56 -2.05
N THR A 271 10.62 10.24 -2.26
CA THR A 271 11.85 9.45 -2.25
C THR A 271 12.84 9.93 -3.30
N LYS A 272 12.40 10.09 -4.55
CA LYS A 272 13.26 10.61 -5.64
C LYS A 272 13.81 12.00 -5.31
N LYS A 273 12.98 12.87 -4.71
CA LYS A 273 13.38 14.22 -4.32
C LYS A 273 14.37 14.24 -3.15
N LEU A 274 14.15 13.41 -2.13
CA LEU A 274 15.03 13.28 -0.97
C LEU A 274 16.41 12.73 -1.38
N LEU A 275 16.43 11.61 -2.11
CA LEU A 275 17.67 10.98 -2.55
C LEU A 275 18.41 11.78 -3.63
N GLY A 276 17.72 12.69 -4.34
CA GLY A 276 18.29 13.46 -5.46
C GLY A 276 18.71 12.59 -6.64
N THR A 277 18.08 11.40 -6.79
CA THR A 277 18.36 10.45 -7.86
C THR A 277 17.10 9.71 -8.29
N ALA A 278 17.06 9.33 -9.58
CA ALA A 278 16.03 8.47 -10.14
C ALA A 278 16.52 7.03 -10.34
N LYS A 279 17.75 6.68 -9.95
CA LYS A 279 18.32 5.33 -10.12
C LYS A 279 17.48 4.30 -9.38
N PRO A 280 16.91 3.28 -10.06
CA PRO A 280 16.00 2.31 -9.43
C PRO A 280 16.59 1.58 -8.24
N MET A 281 17.89 1.26 -8.28
CA MET A 281 18.63 0.60 -7.20
C MET A 281 18.61 1.39 -5.89
N ALA A 282 18.57 2.73 -5.96
CA ALA A 282 18.44 3.58 -4.79
C ALA A 282 16.98 3.91 -4.48
N VAL A 283 16.14 4.12 -5.50
CA VAL A 283 14.76 4.56 -5.27
C VAL A 283 13.89 3.44 -4.71
N LEU A 284 14.05 2.19 -5.14
CA LEU A 284 13.19 1.08 -4.75
C LEU A 284 13.27 0.79 -3.23
N PRO A 285 14.46 0.55 -2.62
CA PRO A 285 14.53 0.38 -1.17
C PRO A 285 14.21 1.68 -0.42
N GLY A 286 14.52 2.85 -0.99
CA GLY A 286 14.12 4.14 -0.42
C GLY A 286 12.60 4.32 -0.35
N CYS A 287 11.87 3.88 -1.38
CA CYS A 287 10.40 3.86 -1.39
C CYS A 287 9.85 2.95 -0.29
N PHE A 288 10.45 1.77 -0.10
CA PHE A 288 10.01 0.86 0.94
C PHE A 288 10.20 1.45 2.34
N LEU A 289 11.38 1.99 2.63
CA LEU A 289 11.66 2.60 3.94
C LEU A 289 10.81 3.86 4.20
N LEU A 290 10.77 4.80 3.24
CA LEU A 290 10.00 6.02 3.42
C LEU A 290 8.49 5.73 3.47
N GLY A 291 7.99 4.75 2.70
CA GLY A 291 6.60 4.32 2.75
C GLY A 291 6.22 3.72 4.10
N GLY A 292 7.12 2.93 4.69
CA GLY A 292 6.95 2.40 6.04
C GLY A 292 6.92 3.51 7.10
N VAL A 293 7.89 4.44 7.05
CA VAL A 293 7.93 5.62 7.94
C VAL A 293 6.64 6.44 7.81
N PHE A 294 6.20 6.73 6.59
CA PHE A 294 5.00 7.52 6.34
C PHE A 294 3.74 6.85 6.89
N CYS A 295 3.54 5.54 6.62
CA CYS A 295 2.35 4.83 7.12
C CYS A 295 2.38 4.62 8.63
N MET A 296 3.55 4.34 9.25
CA MET A 296 3.66 4.26 10.71
C MET A 296 3.34 5.60 11.37
N ALA A 297 3.81 6.72 10.80
CA ALA A 297 3.50 8.05 11.31
C ALA A 297 2.00 8.35 11.18
N CYS A 298 1.39 8.04 10.04
CA CYS A 298 -0.04 8.22 9.83
C CYS A 298 -0.89 7.32 10.76
N ASP A 299 -0.50 6.05 10.99
CA ASP A 299 -1.20 5.16 11.91
C ASP A 299 -1.06 5.65 13.37
N TRP A 300 0.13 6.13 13.73
CA TRP A 300 0.35 6.71 15.06
C TRP A 300 -0.56 7.93 15.30
N ILE A 301 -0.63 8.85 14.33
CA ILE A 301 -1.53 10.00 14.39
C ILE A 301 -3.00 9.55 14.44
N ALA A 302 -3.39 8.60 13.58
CA ALA A 302 -4.77 8.11 13.47
C ALA A 302 -5.34 7.60 14.80
N ARG A 303 -4.51 6.97 15.63
CA ARG A 303 -4.93 6.38 16.93
C ARG A 303 -4.64 7.24 18.15
N THR A 304 -3.84 8.30 18.03
CA THR A 304 -3.48 9.14 19.19
C THR A 304 -4.12 10.51 19.17
N ALA A 305 -4.34 11.12 17.98
CA ALA A 305 -4.77 12.49 17.87
C ALA A 305 -6.18 12.76 18.47
N PHE A 306 -7.09 11.78 18.38
CA PHE A 306 -8.47 11.93 18.85
C PHE A 306 -8.89 10.76 19.77
N SER A 307 -7.92 10.18 20.51
CA SER A 307 -8.21 9.10 21.45
C SER A 307 -9.36 9.47 22.40
N PRO A 308 -10.35 8.56 22.64
CA PRO A 308 -10.36 7.13 22.30
C PRO A 308 -10.85 6.79 20.88
N THR A 309 -11.29 7.77 20.08
CA THR A 309 -11.77 7.54 18.70
C THR A 309 -10.59 7.40 17.75
N GLU A 310 -10.52 6.28 17.00
CA GLU A 310 -9.51 6.11 15.97
C GLU A 310 -9.98 6.67 14.63
N LEU A 311 -9.10 7.45 13.97
CA LEU A 311 -9.35 7.92 12.61
C LEU A 311 -9.06 6.81 11.59
N ALA A 312 -9.78 6.82 10.46
CA ALA A 312 -9.46 5.96 9.34
C ALA A 312 -8.08 6.32 8.75
N ILE A 313 -7.26 5.30 8.46
CA ILE A 313 -5.89 5.53 7.97
C ILE A 313 -5.87 6.27 6.63
N SER A 314 -6.84 6.01 5.74
CA SER A 314 -6.95 6.70 4.45
C SER A 314 -7.22 8.19 4.59
N THR A 315 -7.94 8.61 5.63
CA THR A 315 -8.19 10.03 5.93
C THR A 315 -6.87 10.73 6.27
N VAL A 316 -6.07 10.13 7.16
CA VAL A 316 -4.79 10.72 7.59
C VAL A 316 -3.78 10.72 6.43
N THR A 317 -3.68 9.61 5.69
CA THR A 317 -2.78 9.55 4.52
C THR A 317 -3.21 10.49 3.40
N ALA A 318 -4.51 10.75 3.21
CA ALA A 318 -5.00 11.74 2.28
C ALA A 318 -4.63 13.16 2.70
N PHE A 319 -4.80 13.49 3.98
CA PHE A 319 -4.48 14.81 4.51
C PHE A 319 -3.01 15.20 4.30
N PHE A 320 -2.08 14.25 4.49
CA PHE A 320 -0.65 14.50 4.28
C PHE A 320 -0.20 14.23 2.83
N GLY A 321 -0.82 13.27 2.15
CA GLY A 321 -0.42 12.86 0.80
C GLY A 321 -0.92 13.79 -0.30
N ALA A 322 -2.15 14.31 -0.20
CA ALA A 322 -2.73 15.16 -1.23
C ALA A 322 -1.95 16.48 -1.43
N PRO A 323 -1.50 17.22 -0.39
CA PRO A 323 -0.66 18.40 -0.58
C PRO A 323 0.64 18.10 -1.32
N VAL A 324 1.27 16.94 -1.07
CA VAL A 324 2.49 16.53 -1.79
C VAL A 324 2.20 16.35 -3.28
N VAL A 325 1.07 15.72 -3.62
CA VAL A 325 0.66 15.52 -5.02
C VAL A 325 0.34 16.85 -5.70
N ILE A 326 -0.33 17.78 -5.00
CA ILE A 326 -0.61 19.14 -5.51
C ILE A 326 0.70 19.89 -5.82
N VAL A 327 1.64 19.91 -4.87
CA VAL A 327 2.96 20.56 -5.07
C VAL A 327 3.73 19.91 -6.24
N MET A 328 3.61 18.59 -6.40
CA MET A 328 4.21 17.88 -7.52
C MET A 328 3.61 18.33 -8.87
N ALA A 329 2.28 18.45 -8.93
CA ALA A 329 1.56 18.88 -10.15
C ALA A 329 1.90 20.31 -10.54
N LEU A 330 1.92 21.24 -9.58
CA LEU A 330 2.27 22.65 -9.80
C LEU A 330 3.70 22.83 -10.35
N LYS A 331 4.67 22.09 -9.80
CA LYS A 331 6.08 22.16 -10.26
C LYS A 331 6.28 21.63 -11.68
N ARG A 332 5.40 20.77 -12.16
CA ARG A 332 5.45 20.26 -13.52
C ARG A 332 4.80 21.21 -14.53
N GLY A 333 3.70 21.88 -14.13
CA GLY A 333 3.03 22.87 -14.98
C GLY A 333 3.85 24.14 -15.21
N GLY A 334 4.74 24.51 -14.27
CA GLY A 334 5.61 25.70 -14.38
C GLY A 334 6.89 25.50 -15.20
N GLY A 335 7.22 24.27 -15.63
CA GLY A 335 8.43 23.96 -16.41
C GLY A 335 8.27 24.05 -17.94
N HIS A 336 7.11 24.51 -18.43
CA HIS A 336 6.80 24.73 -19.86
C HIS A 336 6.57 26.19 -20.21
N ARG A 337 7.16 27.12 -19.45
CA ARG A 337 7.22 28.54 -19.81
C ARG A 337 8.66 28.97 -20.11
#